data_60c0a4116f09180c88a9259659f9a33b
#
_entry.id   60c0a4116f09180c88a9259659f9a33b
#
_cell.length_a   1.000
_cell.length_b   1.000
_cell.length_c   1.000
_cell.angle_alpha   90.00
_cell.angle_beta   90.00
_cell.angle_gamma   90.00
#
_symmetry.space_group_name_H-M   'P 1'
#
loop_
_entity.id
_entity.type
_entity.pdbx_description
1 polymer ?
#
loop_
_entity_poly.entity_id
_entity_poly.type
_entity_poly.pdbx_seq_one_letter_code
_entity_poly.pdbx_strand_id
1 'polypeptide(L)'
;MMRAIVTFLISVLAGACLPAAAADIQAYQRGVLIRGTIEKGDYDRIIEFVRHPDNYGRFARMVYLDSSGGDVVEAIKIAHLLDKSYAATHVASGARCYSACFILWMSGVTRHVSSGATLGVHRIHVQLKEGSIDQQSAYVSQIARTVENYMSGLGTPRAILDKMNATAPADLFVISPRWLAEQRLLTAVSYRLGFIDAAQARCGPEPVAQAMKGRAPPADDEAEGWVAQIKSWITCADELRASNQRGEGLTIAALLGQ
;
A
#
# COMPACT_ATOMS: atom_id res chain seq x y z
N MET A 1 -23.16 70.82 10.15
CA MET A 1 -23.01 69.57 10.89
C MET A 1 -23.26 68.41 9.92
N MET A 2 -22.19 67.84 9.33
CA MET A 2 -22.24 66.74 8.35
C MET A 2 -21.94 65.46 9.09
N ARG A 3 -22.91 64.52 9.15
CA ARG A 3 -22.72 63.17 9.69
C ARG A 3 -22.17 62.24 8.59
N ALA A 4 -20.93 61.80 8.73
CA ALA A 4 -20.34 60.80 7.88
C ALA A 4 -20.85 59.41 8.32
N ILE A 5 -21.50 58.68 7.40
CA ILE A 5 -21.91 57.31 7.56
C ILE A 5 -20.72 56.45 7.08
N VAL A 6 -20.08 55.78 8.00
CA VAL A 6 -19.03 54.76 7.69
C VAL A 6 -19.73 53.45 7.46
N THR A 7 -19.79 53.01 6.22
CA THR A 7 -20.31 51.68 5.84
C THR A 7 -19.20 50.65 5.99
N PHE A 8 -19.33 49.75 6.95
CA PHE A 8 -18.42 48.63 7.18
C PHE A 8 -18.81 47.49 6.22
N LEU A 9 -18.01 47.31 5.19
CA LEU A 9 -18.12 46.14 4.31
C LEU A 9 -17.50 44.92 5.01
N ILE A 10 -18.36 44.05 5.52
CA ILE A 10 -17.93 42.73 6.02
C ILE A 10 -17.75 41.80 4.80
N SER A 11 -16.49 41.61 4.39
CA SER A 11 -16.15 40.59 3.42
C SER A 11 -16.25 39.19 4.07
N VAL A 12 -17.35 38.52 3.79
CA VAL A 12 -17.48 37.09 4.13
C VAL A 12 -16.56 36.32 3.18
N LEU A 13 -15.38 35.93 3.66
CA LEU A 13 -14.58 34.90 3.00
C LEU A 13 -15.34 33.57 3.14
N ALA A 14 -16.09 33.21 2.11
CA ALA A 14 -16.58 31.88 1.93
C ALA A 14 -15.34 30.97 1.73
N GLY A 15 -14.92 30.29 2.79
CA GLY A 15 -13.90 29.22 2.70
C GLY A 15 -14.42 28.16 1.76
N ALA A 16 -13.99 28.17 0.51
CA ALA A 16 -14.20 27.07 -0.42
C ALA A 16 -13.53 25.85 0.19
N CYS A 17 -14.34 24.93 0.72
CA CYS A 17 -13.88 23.59 1.06
C CYS A 17 -13.47 22.94 -0.26
N LEU A 18 -12.17 22.99 -0.59
CA LEU A 18 -11.64 22.28 -1.76
C LEU A 18 -11.93 20.81 -1.53
N PRO A 19 -12.51 20.08 -2.51
CA PRO A 19 -12.66 18.65 -2.41
C PRO A 19 -11.27 18.04 -2.15
N ALA A 20 -11.20 17.07 -1.25
CA ALA A 20 -9.98 16.32 -1.05
C ALA A 20 -9.56 15.80 -2.42
N ALA A 21 -8.36 16.14 -2.84
CA ALA A 21 -7.85 15.67 -4.13
C ALA A 21 -7.47 14.19 -3.98
N ALA A 22 -7.91 13.37 -4.94
CA ALA A 22 -7.48 11.98 -5.06
C ALA A 22 -5.95 11.87 -5.01
N ALA A 23 -5.44 10.69 -4.63
CA ALA A 23 -4.00 10.50 -4.47
C ALA A 23 -3.23 10.88 -5.74
N ASP A 24 -2.13 11.61 -5.58
CA ASP A 24 -1.18 11.88 -6.66
C ASP A 24 -0.30 10.64 -6.87
N ILE A 25 -0.30 10.13 -8.12
CA ILE A 25 0.42 8.93 -8.53
C ILE A 25 1.40 9.32 -9.62
N GLN A 26 2.69 9.23 -9.31
CA GLN A 26 3.72 9.67 -10.26
C GLN A 26 4.99 8.82 -10.18
N ALA A 27 5.76 8.82 -11.28
CA ALA A 27 7.11 8.27 -11.28
C ALA A 27 7.98 9.10 -10.33
N TYR A 28 8.69 8.44 -9.44
CA TYR A 28 9.52 9.09 -8.43
C TYR A 28 10.80 8.30 -8.20
N GLN A 29 11.96 8.95 -8.39
CA GLN A 29 13.26 8.29 -8.32
C GLN A 29 13.28 7.03 -9.21
N ARG A 30 13.55 5.84 -8.63
CA ARG A 30 13.50 4.55 -9.32
C ARG A 30 12.20 3.78 -9.04
N GLY A 31 11.20 4.44 -8.46
CA GLY A 31 9.93 3.87 -8.03
C GLY A 31 8.73 4.72 -8.45
N VAL A 32 7.65 4.54 -7.71
CA VAL A 32 6.39 5.30 -7.84
C VAL A 32 6.08 5.95 -6.50
N LEU A 33 5.61 7.19 -6.52
CA LEU A 33 5.08 7.88 -5.35
C LEU A 33 3.55 7.82 -5.39
N ILE A 34 2.95 7.44 -4.24
CA ILE A 34 1.52 7.61 -3.97
C ILE A 34 1.42 8.61 -2.81
N ARG A 35 0.87 9.78 -3.10
CA ARG A 35 0.78 10.90 -2.14
C ARG A 35 -0.64 11.42 -2.02
N GLY A 36 -1.03 11.83 -0.82
CA GLY A 36 -2.34 12.45 -0.55
C GLY A 36 -3.34 11.48 0.04
N THR A 37 -4.63 11.78 -0.09
CA THR A 37 -5.71 10.95 0.44
C THR A 37 -6.05 9.83 -0.54
N ILE A 38 -6.17 8.61 -0.03
CA ILE A 38 -6.61 7.46 -0.85
C ILE A 38 -8.12 7.59 -1.05
N GLU A 39 -8.56 7.68 -2.30
CA GLU A 39 -9.96 7.85 -2.65
C GLU A 39 -10.44 6.76 -3.60
N LYS A 40 -11.75 6.58 -3.65
CA LYS A 40 -12.39 5.65 -4.59
C LYS A 40 -11.97 5.97 -6.03
N GLY A 41 -11.47 4.97 -6.76
CA GLY A 41 -10.97 5.08 -8.13
C GLY A 41 -9.45 5.19 -8.23
N ASP A 42 -8.72 5.36 -7.13
CA ASP A 42 -7.25 5.42 -7.15
C ASP A 42 -6.63 4.10 -7.61
N TYR A 43 -7.26 2.96 -7.29
CA TYR A 43 -6.82 1.66 -7.81
C TYR A 43 -6.83 1.64 -9.34
N ASP A 44 -7.91 2.10 -9.97
CA ASP A 44 -8.02 2.11 -11.43
C ASP A 44 -7.01 3.08 -12.06
N ARG A 45 -6.73 4.20 -11.40
CA ARG A 45 -5.69 5.17 -11.81
C ARG A 45 -4.29 4.57 -11.70
N ILE A 46 -4.01 3.78 -10.66
CA ILE A 46 -2.75 3.04 -10.52
C ILE A 46 -2.65 1.98 -11.62
N ILE A 47 -3.70 1.23 -11.90
CA ILE A 47 -3.73 0.23 -12.99
C ILE A 47 -3.42 0.91 -14.31
N GLU A 48 -4.05 2.03 -14.62
CA GLU A 48 -3.77 2.78 -15.86
C GLU A 48 -2.32 3.28 -15.92
N PHE A 49 -1.81 3.80 -14.81
CA PHE A 49 -0.43 4.25 -14.72
C PHE A 49 0.58 3.10 -14.95
N VAL A 50 0.35 1.93 -14.37
CA VAL A 50 1.27 0.78 -14.49
C VAL A 50 1.10 -0.03 -15.78
N ARG A 51 0.09 0.25 -16.61
CA ARG A 51 -0.01 -0.34 -17.96
C ARG A 51 1.18 0.02 -18.82
N HIS A 52 1.79 1.18 -18.61
CA HIS A 52 3.04 1.50 -19.28
C HIS A 52 4.18 0.65 -18.69
N PRO A 53 4.94 -0.11 -19.49
CA PRO A 53 5.96 -1.05 -19.01
C PRO A 53 6.99 -0.42 -18.07
N ASP A 54 7.46 0.79 -18.38
CA ASP A 54 8.43 1.51 -17.53
C ASP A 54 7.86 1.83 -16.15
N ASN A 55 6.58 2.18 -16.08
CA ASN A 55 5.91 2.48 -14.82
C ASN A 55 5.65 1.23 -14.00
N TYR A 56 5.29 0.10 -14.64
CA TYR A 56 5.15 -1.17 -13.95
C TYR A 56 6.46 -1.58 -13.25
N GLY A 57 7.57 -1.49 -13.94
CA GLY A 57 8.86 -1.81 -13.35
C GLY A 57 9.30 -0.90 -12.23
N ARG A 58 8.91 0.36 -12.30
CA ARG A 58 9.10 1.29 -11.17
C ARG A 58 8.22 0.87 -9.98
N PHE A 59 6.95 0.57 -10.24
CA PHE A 59 5.98 0.14 -9.23
C PHE A 59 6.41 -1.15 -8.54
N ALA A 60 6.75 -2.19 -9.30
CA ALA A 60 7.23 -3.47 -8.77
C ALA A 60 8.54 -3.34 -7.98
N ARG A 61 9.35 -2.31 -8.26
CA ARG A 61 10.60 -2.09 -7.55
C ARG A 61 10.40 -1.43 -6.20
N MET A 62 9.71 -0.28 -6.17
CA MET A 62 9.55 0.52 -4.97
C MET A 62 8.34 1.44 -5.07
N VAL A 63 7.50 1.41 -4.05
CA VAL A 63 6.42 2.38 -3.89
C VAL A 63 6.68 3.25 -2.67
N TYR A 64 6.86 4.53 -2.91
CA TYR A 64 6.99 5.56 -1.89
C TYR A 64 5.61 6.01 -1.47
N LEU A 65 5.40 6.09 -0.17
CA LEU A 65 4.11 6.42 0.43
C LEU A 65 4.21 7.71 1.25
N ASP A 66 3.29 8.65 0.99
CA ASP A 66 3.12 9.88 1.77
C ASP A 66 1.62 10.22 1.82
N SER A 67 0.90 9.54 2.71
CA SER A 67 -0.57 9.61 2.75
C SER A 67 -1.10 9.61 4.17
N SER A 68 -2.16 10.37 4.39
CA SER A 68 -2.94 10.34 5.64
C SER A 68 -3.92 9.15 5.72
N GLY A 69 -3.97 8.30 4.71
CA GLY A 69 -4.96 7.25 4.58
C GLY A 69 -6.14 7.67 3.69
N GLY A 70 -7.32 7.14 3.95
CA GLY A 70 -8.53 7.41 3.19
C GLY A 70 -9.43 6.19 3.05
N ASP A 71 -9.97 5.93 1.86
CA ASP A 71 -10.86 4.80 1.59
C ASP A 71 -10.16 3.46 1.82
N VAL A 72 -10.66 2.71 2.80
CA VAL A 72 -10.06 1.44 3.21
C VAL A 72 -10.27 0.32 2.19
N VAL A 73 -11.39 0.36 1.47
CA VAL A 73 -11.69 -0.66 0.45
C VAL A 73 -10.78 -0.46 -0.75
N GLU A 74 -10.55 0.78 -1.12
CA GLU A 74 -9.61 1.14 -2.18
C GLU A 74 -8.18 0.79 -1.79
N ALA A 75 -7.80 1.09 -0.55
CA ALA A 75 -6.49 0.73 -0.02
C ALA A 75 -6.23 -0.79 -0.05
N ILE A 76 -7.23 -1.64 0.24
CA ILE A 76 -7.08 -3.10 0.14
C ILE A 76 -6.80 -3.53 -1.29
N LYS A 77 -7.50 -2.96 -2.29
CA LYS A 77 -7.26 -3.29 -3.71
C LYS A 77 -5.83 -2.92 -4.12
N ILE A 78 -5.38 -1.72 -3.74
CA ILE A 78 -4.02 -1.25 -4.02
C ILE A 78 -3.00 -2.12 -3.28
N ALA A 79 -3.27 -2.49 -2.03
CA ALA A 79 -2.41 -3.35 -1.23
C ALA A 79 -2.26 -4.75 -1.86
N HIS A 80 -3.34 -5.33 -2.38
CA HIS A 80 -3.27 -6.57 -3.14
C HIS A 80 -2.40 -6.45 -4.39
N LEU A 81 -2.51 -5.34 -5.12
CA LEU A 81 -1.65 -5.10 -6.28
C LEU A 81 -0.17 -5.02 -5.88
N LEU A 82 0.14 -4.30 -4.79
CA LEU A 82 1.50 -4.21 -4.24
C LEU A 82 2.05 -5.59 -3.86
N ASP A 83 1.24 -6.36 -3.14
CA ASP A 83 1.59 -7.72 -2.70
C ASP A 83 1.88 -8.64 -3.89
N LYS A 84 1.00 -8.66 -4.89
CA LYS A 84 1.15 -9.49 -6.10
C LYS A 84 2.25 -9.02 -7.05
N SER A 85 2.63 -7.77 -6.97
CA SER A 85 3.77 -7.20 -7.71
C SER A 85 5.10 -7.38 -6.98
N TYR A 86 5.10 -7.98 -5.78
CA TYR A 86 6.28 -8.09 -4.91
C TYR A 86 6.99 -6.75 -4.71
N ALA A 87 6.22 -5.68 -4.69
CA ALA A 87 6.75 -4.33 -4.56
C ALA A 87 7.36 -4.10 -3.18
N ALA A 88 8.45 -3.37 -3.12
CA ALA A 88 8.92 -2.80 -1.87
C ALA A 88 8.13 -1.53 -1.54
N THR A 89 7.91 -1.25 -0.25
CA THR A 89 7.25 -0.02 0.21
C THR A 89 8.18 0.81 1.06
N HIS A 90 8.11 2.12 0.92
CA HIS A 90 8.99 3.06 1.62
C HIS A 90 8.23 4.31 2.08
N VAL A 91 8.35 4.65 3.35
CA VAL A 91 7.98 5.94 3.89
C VAL A 91 9.24 6.77 4.08
N ALA A 92 9.43 7.77 3.22
CA ALA A 92 10.64 8.58 3.17
C ALA A 92 10.69 9.59 4.34
N SER A 93 11.85 10.19 4.58
CA SER A 93 12.01 11.23 5.61
C SER A 93 11.04 12.39 5.38
N GLY A 94 10.35 12.82 6.44
CA GLY A 94 9.32 13.84 6.38
C GLY A 94 7.95 13.38 5.85
N ALA A 95 7.87 12.17 5.27
CA ALA A 95 6.60 11.59 4.83
C ALA A 95 5.85 10.93 5.98
N ARG A 96 4.53 10.77 5.77
CA ARG A 96 3.63 10.08 6.70
C ARG A 96 2.89 8.95 5.99
N CYS A 97 2.57 7.91 6.74
CA CYS A 97 1.70 6.85 6.26
C CYS A 97 0.76 6.40 7.37
N TYR A 98 -0.47 6.94 7.36
CA TYR A 98 -1.45 6.77 8.42
C TYR A 98 -2.67 5.99 7.95
N SER A 99 -3.34 5.32 8.90
CA SER A 99 -4.64 4.68 8.66
C SER A 99 -4.58 3.70 7.47
N ALA A 100 -5.42 3.87 6.45
CA ALA A 100 -5.47 3.04 5.26
C ALA A 100 -4.11 2.95 4.52
N CYS A 101 -3.27 4.01 4.58
CA CYS A 101 -1.90 3.95 4.03
C CYS A 101 -1.04 2.89 4.71
N PHE A 102 -1.23 2.64 6.01
CA PHE A 102 -0.49 1.61 6.73
C PHE A 102 -0.74 0.21 6.15
N ILE A 103 -1.94 -0.04 5.61
CA ILE A 103 -2.26 -1.30 4.91
C ILE A 103 -1.38 -1.44 3.65
N LEU A 104 -1.22 -0.36 2.88
CA LEU A 104 -0.33 -0.33 1.71
C LEU A 104 1.11 -0.61 2.11
N TRP A 105 1.58 0.05 3.18
CA TRP A 105 2.95 -0.14 3.65
C TRP A 105 3.20 -1.59 4.09
N MET A 106 2.24 -2.20 4.79
CA MET A 106 2.32 -3.59 5.24
C MET A 106 2.36 -4.60 4.09
N SER A 107 1.74 -4.29 2.94
CA SER A 107 1.69 -5.18 1.79
C SER A 107 3.02 -5.25 1.00
N GLY A 108 3.97 -4.37 1.30
CA GLY A 108 5.30 -4.45 0.70
C GLY A 108 6.05 -5.71 1.12
N VAL A 109 6.65 -6.43 0.14
CA VAL A 109 7.52 -7.60 0.40
C VAL A 109 8.75 -7.19 1.21
N THR A 110 9.26 -5.98 1.00
CA THR A 110 10.19 -5.31 1.89
C THR A 110 9.62 -3.95 2.29
N ARG A 111 9.78 -3.61 3.54
CA ARG A 111 9.22 -2.41 4.15
C ARG A 111 10.33 -1.52 4.71
N HIS A 112 10.34 -0.27 4.27
CA HIS A 112 11.34 0.71 4.66
C HIS A 112 10.68 1.92 5.31
N VAL A 113 11.33 2.44 6.34
CA VAL A 113 10.95 3.67 7.03
C VAL A 113 12.22 4.48 7.27
N SER A 114 12.28 5.68 6.71
CA SER A 114 13.41 6.59 6.94
C SER A 114 13.31 7.26 8.31
N SER A 115 14.44 7.71 8.82
CA SER A 115 14.48 8.62 9.97
C SER A 115 13.65 9.87 9.67
N GLY A 116 12.81 10.28 10.61
CA GLY A 116 11.89 11.41 10.42
C GLY A 116 10.60 11.09 9.66
N ALA A 117 10.42 9.84 9.20
CA ALA A 117 9.12 9.37 8.71
C ALA A 117 8.19 8.99 9.88
N THR A 118 6.89 9.06 9.65
CA THR A 118 5.89 8.70 10.65
C THR A 118 4.87 7.70 10.11
N LEU A 119 4.61 6.66 10.90
CA LEU A 119 3.52 5.71 10.65
C LEU A 119 2.50 5.80 11.78
N GLY A 120 1.24 5.49 11.47
CA GLY A 120 0.23 5.51 12.50
C GLY A 120 -1.02 4.75 12.13
N VAL A 121 -1.68 4.21 13.15
CA VAL A 121 -2.89 3.42 12.99
C VAL A 121 -4.00 3.91 13.92
N HIS A 122 -5.22 3.70 13.53
CA HIS A 122 -6.42 3.85 14.33
C HIS A 122 -7.50 2.87 13.87
N ARG A 123 -8.56 2.74 14.65
CA ARG A 123 -9.68 1.86 14.33
C ARG A 123 -10.34 2.28 13.02
N ILE A 124 -10.68 1.29 12.21
CA ILE A 124 -11.37 1.49 10.94
C ILE A 124 -12.66 2.26 11.18
N HIS A 125 -12.84 3.30 10.39
CA HIS A 125 -14.04 4.10 10.32
C HIS A 125 -14.47 4.23 8.86
N VAL A 126 -15.73 3.91 8.59
CA VAL A 126 -16.33 4.04 7.26
C VAL A 126 -17.56 4.94 7.39
N GLN A 127 -17.59 6.02 6.63
CA GLN A 127 -18.76 6.87 6.54
C GLN A 127 -19.74 6.27 5.55
N LEU A 128 -20.87 5.82 6.03
CA LEU A 128 -21.97 5.33 5.21
C LEU A 128 -23.03 6.42 5.14
N LYS A 129 -23.49 6.70 3.94
CA LYS A 129 -24.52 7.73 3.69
C LYS A 129 -25.94 7.19 3.74
N GLU A 130 -26.12 5.86 3.64
CA GLU A 130 -27.41 5.19 3.49
C GLU A 130 -27.47 3.92 4.35
N GLY A 131 -28.69 3.51 4.72
CA GLY A 131 -28.96 2.31 5.51
C GLY A 131 -29.30 2.58 6.97
N SER A 132 -29.91 1.59 7.63
CA SER A 132 -30.17 1.63 9.07
C SER A 132 -28.88 1.55 9.89
N ILE A 133 -28.91 1.96 11.15
CA ILE A 133 -27.76 1.91 12.08
C ILE A 133 -27.20 0.48 12.16
N ASP A 134 -28.09 -0.53 12.21
CA ASP A 134 -27.68 -1.93 12.30
C ASP A 134 -26.97 -2.40 11.02
N GLN A 135 -27.48 -2.01 9.83
CA GLN A 135 -26.85 -2.31 8.55
C GLN A 135 -25.47 -1.65 8.44
N GLN A 136 -25.35 -0.39 8.85
CA GLN A 136 -24.09 0.34 8.86
C GLN A 136 -23.09 -0.31 9.82
N SER A 137 -23.51 -0.68 11.03
CA SER A 137 -22.68 -1.35 12.03
C SER A 137 -22.20 -2.72 11.54
N ALA A 138 -23.09 -3.52 10.92
CA ALA A 138 -22.73 -4.81 10.34
C ALA A 138 -21.69 -4.67 9.22
N TYR A 139 -21.89 -3.71 8.33
CA TYR A 139 -20.96 -3.44 7.22
C TYR A 139 -19.58 -2.99 7.71
N VAL A 140 -19.51 -2.04 8.64
CA VAL A 140 -18.24 -1.59 9.25
C VAL A 140 -17.53 -2.76 9.94
N SER A 141 -18.26 -3.60 10.67
CA SER A 141 -17.73 -4.79 11.33
C SER A 141 -17.18 -5.81 10.33
N GLN A 142 -17.85 -5.98 9.18
CA GLN A 142 -17.37 -6.85 8.11
C GLN A 142 -16.07 -6.33 7.50
N ILE A 143 -16.00 -5.03 7.17
CA ILE A 143 -14.77 -4.41 6.65
C ILE A 143 -13.63 -4.54 7.66
N ALA A 144 -13.90 -4.25 8.94
CA ALA A 144 -12.88 -4.35 9.98
C ALA A 144 -12.29 -5.77 10.07
N ARG A 145 -13.14 -6.80 10.06
CA ARG A 145 -12.68 -8.20 10.01
C ARG A 145 -11.90 -8.54 8.75
N THR A 146 -12.34 -8.04 7.59
CA THR A 146 -11.63 -8.25 6.33
C THR A 146 -10.23 -7.65 6.38
N VAL A 147 -10.09 -6.42 6.87
CA VAL A 147 -8.79 -5.76 7.03
C VAL A 147 -7.91 -6.50 8.04
N GLU A 148 -8.45 -6.87 9.20
CA GLU A 148 -7.70 -7.60 10.23
C GLU A 148 -7.18 -8.93 9.71
N ASN A 149 -8.02 -9.70 9.00
CA ASN A 149 -7.62 -10.96 8.38
C ASN A 149 -6.55 -10.75 7.30
N TYR A 150 -6.73 -9.75 6.44
CA TYR A 150 -5.75 -9.42 5.41
C TYR A 150 -4.40 -9.02 6.00
N MET A 151 -4.39 -8.11 6.97
CA MET A 151 -3.17 -7.68 7.64
C MET A 151 -2.51 -8.80 8.43
N SER A 152 -3.29 -9.67 9.09
CA SER A 152 -2.77 -10.87 9.74
C SER A 152 -2.09 -11.81 8.73
N GLY A 153 -2.68 -11.98 7.53
CA GLY A 153 -2.09 -12.74 6.42
C GLY A 153 -0.79 -12.15 5.90
N LEU A 154 -0.60 -10.83 6.02
CA LEU A 154 0.66 -10.14 5.72
C LEU A 154 1.70 -10.25 6.85
N GLY A 155 1.40 -10.97 7.93
CA GLY A 155 2.29 -11.12 9.07
C GLY A 155 2.31 -9.91 10.00
N THR A 156 1.25 -9.10 10.04
CA THR A 156 1.15 -7.98 10.99
C THR A 156 1.08 -8.52 12.43
N PRO A 157 1.99 -8.13 13.33
CA PRO A 157 1.95 -8.56 14.73
C PRO A 157 0.64 -8.20 15.41
N ARG A 158 0.14 -9.11 16.25
CA ARG A 158 -1.08 -8.90 17.03
C ARG A 158 -1.06 -7.58 17.81
N ALA A 159 0.09 -7.23 18.39
CA ALA A 159 0.26 -5.98 19.12
C ALA A 159 -0.09 -4.72 18.30
N ILE A 160 0.16 -4.71 16.99
CA ILE A 160 -0.22 -3.60 16.10
C ILE A 160 -1.73 -3.61 15.85
N LEU A 161 -2.30 -4.77 15.56
CA LEU A 161 -3.75 -4.92 15.36
C LEU A 161 -4.53 -4.50 16.61
N ASP A 162 -4.05 -4.85 17.80
CA ASP A 162 -4.66 -4.45 19.07
C ASP A 162 -4.59 -2.94 19.27
N LYS A 163 -3.46 -2.30 18.93
CA LYS A 163 -3.33 -0.83 18.96
C LYS A 163 -4.25 -0.17 17.95
N MET A 164 -4.32 -0.72 16.73
CA MET A 164 -5.24 -0.23 15.70
C MET A 164 -6.69 -0.27 16.21
N ASN A 165 -7.14 -1.38 16.78
CA ASN A 165 -8.51 -1.56 17.24
C ASN A 165 -8.83 -0.71 18.49
N ALA A 166 -7.85 -0.48 19.36
CA ALA A 166 -8.02 0.29 20.59
C ALA A 166 -8.00 1.80 20.37
N THR A 167 -7.41 2.29 19.28
CA THR A 167 -7.29 3.73 19.01
C THR A 167 -8.55 4.25 18.33
N ALA A 168 -9.16 5.31 18.88
CA ALA A 168 -10.38 5.88 18.32
C ALA A 168 -10.12 6.46 16.90
N PRO A 169 -11.14 6.55 16.02
CA PRO A 169 -10.94 7.07 14.66
C PRO A 169 -10.46 8.52 14.59
N ALA A 170 -10.76 9.32 15.63
CA ALA A 170 -10.30 10.71 15.72
C ALA A 170 -8.85 10.84 16.25
N ASP A 171 -8.30 9.75 16.78
CA ASP A 171 -6.97 9.69 17.35
C ASP A 171 -6.01 8.95 16.41
N LEU A 172 -4.73 9.00 16.71
CA LEU A 172 -3.71 8.29 15.97
C LEU A 172 -2.70 7.65 16.93
N PHE A 173 -2.57 6.34 16.90
CA PHE A 173 -1.43 5.67 17.53
C PHE A 173 -0.23 5.74 16.59
N VAL A 174 0.73 6.62 16.93
CA VAL A 174 1.97 6.79 16.16
C VAL A 174 2.92 5.64 16.50
N ILE A 175 3.38 4.96 15.45
CA ILE A 175 4.27 3.81 15.55
C ILE A 175 5.72 4.31 15.39
N SER A 176 6.55 4.08 16.40
CA SER A 176 7.96 4.43 16.33
C SER A 176 8.75 3.46 15.44
N PRO A 177 9.77 3.91 14.70
CA PRO A 177 10.66 3.02 13.95
C PRO A 177 11.34 1.96 14.84
N ARG A 178 11.66 2.32 16.08
CA ARG A 178 12.22 1.38 17.05
C ARG A 178 11.25 0.24 17.33
N TRP A 179 9.97 0.54 17.59
CA TRP A 179 8.97 -0.48 17.85
C TRP A 179 8.73 -1.38 16.63
N LEU A 180 8.76 -0.82 15.40
CA LEU A 180 8.70 -1.61 14.17
C LEU A 180 9.87 -2.59 14.06
N ALA A 181 11.08 -2.15 14.42
CA ALA A 181 12.26 -3.01 14.42
C ALA A 181 12.13 -4.13 15.47
N GLU A 182 11.65 -3.81 16.67
CA GLU A 182 11.38 -4.77 17.75
C GLU A 182 10.34 -5.82 17.31
N GLN A 183 9.32 -5.41 16.52
CA GLN A 183 8.32 -6.30 15.94
C GLN A 183 8.80 -7.02 14.66
N ARG A 184 10.04 -6.85 14.26
CA ARG A 184 10.65 -7.43 13.05
C ARG A 184 9.89 -7.11 11.75
N LEU A 185 9.24 -5.96 11.69
CA LEU A 185 8.49 -5.51 10.51
C LEU A 185 9.34 -4.82 9.45
N LEU A 186 10.52 -4.33 9.83
CA LEU A 186 11.47 -3.78 8.88
C LEU A 186 12.20 -4.93 8.21
N THR A 187 12.05 -5.04 6.90
CA THR A 187 12.67 -6.10 6.12
C THR A 187 13.92 -5.56 5.42
N ALA A 188 15.02 -6.27 5.50
CA ALA A 188 16.23 -5.89 4.77
C ALA A 188 16.04 -6.07 3.25
N VAL A 189 16.68 -5.20 2.46
CA VAL A 189 16.68 -5.30 0.98
C VAL A 189 17.20 -6.67 0.52
N SER A 190 18.17 -7.23 1.23
CA SER A 190 18.72 -8.57 0.99
C SER A 190 17.66 -9.68 1.01
N TYR A 191 16.65 -9.59 1.89
CA TYR A 191 15.56 -10.57 1.92
C TYR A 191 14.77 -10.57 0.60
N ARG A 192 14.42 -9.38 0.08
CA ARG A 192 13.72 -9.27 -1.21
C ARG A 192 14.51 -9.88 -2.35
N LEU A 193 15.79 -9.56 -2.45
CA LEU A 193 16.65 -10.10 -3.50
C LEU A 193 16.74 -11.63 -3.37
N GLY A 194 17.00 -12.15 -2.18
CA GLY A 194 17.04 -13.59 -1.95
C GLY A 194 15.71 -14.30 -2.26
N PHE A 195 14.58 -13.68 -1.94
CA PHE A 195 13.28 -14.24 -2.31
C PHE A 195 13.08 -14.25 -3.83
N ILE A 196 13.43 -13.18 -4.53
CA ILE A 196 13.31 -13.13 -5.99
C ILE A 196 14.23 -14.17 -6.64
N ASP A 197 15.46 -14.30 -6.17
CA ASP A 197 16.41 -15.31 -6.68
C ASP A 197 15.88 -16.73 -6.46
N ALA A 198 15.33 -17.01 -5.28
CA ALA A 198 14.72 -18.31 -4.97
C ALA A 198 13.45 -18.56 -5.80
N ALA A 199 12.61 -17.55 -6.00
CA ALA A 199 11.43 -17.65 -6.85
C ALA A 199 11.83 -17.88 -8.32
N GLN A 200 12.86 -17.20 -8.82
CA GLN A 200 13.37 -17.42 -10.18
C GLN A 200 13.97 -18.82 -10.34
N ALA A 201 14.70 -19.31 -9.35
CA ALA A 201 15.28 -20.64 -9.38
C ALA A 201 14.21 -21.75 -9.40
N ARG A 202 13.10 -21.56 -8.68
CA ARG A 202 12.02 -22.55 -8.55
C ARG A 202 10.94 -22.41 -9.63
N CYS A 203 10.53 -21.18 -9.94
CA CYS A 203 9.38 -20.85 -10.79
C CYS A 203 9.79 -20.43 -12.21
N GLY A 204 11.09 -20.36 -12.46
CA GLY A 204 11.63 -19.80 -13.70
C GLY A 204 11.74 -18.27 -13.66
N PRO A 205 12.26 -17.68 -14.74
CA PRO A 205 12.47 -16.25 -14.84
C PRO A 205 11.13 -15.51 -14.72
N GLU A 206 11.12 -14.42 -13.95
CA GLU A 206 9.92 -13.58 -13.79
C GLU A 206 9.49 -13.02 -15.15
N PRO A 207 8.26 -13.33 -15.62
CA PRO A 207 7.85 -12.98 -17.00
C PRO A 207 7.85 -11.47 -17.22
N VAL A 208 7.48 -10.68 -16.22
CA VAL A 208 7.43 -9.23 -16.31
C VAL A 208 8.84 -8.61 -16.39
N ALA A 209 9.78 -9.10 -15.59
CA ALA A 209 11.18 -8.66 -15.65
C ALA A 209 11.82 -8.97 -17.02
N GLN A 210 11.37 -10.03 -17.68
CA GLN A 210 11.81 -10.36 -19.04
C GLN A 210 11.22 -9.41 -20.09
N ALA A 211 9.92 -9.12 -20.02
CA ALA A 211 9.27 -8.17 -20.91
C ALA A 211 9.91 -6.79 -20.83
N MET A 212 10.39 -6.40 -19.65
CA MET A 212 11.02 -5.09 -19.39
C MET A 212 12.48 -4.99 -19.84
N LYS A 213 13.13 -6.08 -20.25
CA LYS A 213 14.51 -6.07 -20.79
C LYS A 213 14.58 -5.68 -22.26
N GLY A 214 13.63 -4.87 -22.76
CA GLY A 214 13.66 -4.26 -24.08
C GLY A 214 12.82 -4.94 -25.15
N ARG A 215 11.83 -5.76 -24.76
CA ARG A 215 10.80 -6.21 -25.70
C ARG A 215 9.58 -5.29 -25.62
N ALA A 216 9.03 -4.95 -26.77
CA ALA A 216 7.71 -4.36 -26.87
C ALA A 216 6.69 -5.27 -26.13
N PRO A 217 5.60 -4.71 -25.54
CA PRO A 217 4.52 -5.54 -25.04
C PRO A 217 4.09 -6.52 -26.13
N PRO A 218 3.71 -7.77 -25.76
CA PRO A 218 3.24 -8.74 -26.72
C PRO A 218 2.08 -8.17 -27.53
N ALA A 219 2.00 -8.54 -28.80
CA ALA A 219 0.84 -8.22 -29.63
C ALA A 219 -0.44 -8.79 -28.98
N ASP A 220 -1.60 -8.23 -29.33
CA ASP A 220 -2.88 -8.60 -28.67
C ASP A 220 -3.18 -10.10 -28.73
N ASP A 221 -2.73 -10.81 -29.75
CA ASP A 221 -2.85 -12.26 -29.92
C ASP A 221 -1.91 -13.06 -28.99
N GLU A 222 -0.80 -12.48 -28.53
CA GLU A 222 0.14 -13.10 -27.58
C GLU A 222 -0.20 -12.75 -26.13
N ALA A 223 -1.08 -11.77 -25.90
CA ALA A 223 -1.37 -11.21 -24.57
C ALA A 223 -1.96 -12.26 -23.62
N GLU A 224 -2.83 -13.17 -24.10
CA GLU A 224 -3.43 -14.21 -23.27
C GLU A 224 -2.38 -15.22 -22.77
N GLY A 225 -1.46 -15.63 -23.65
CA GLY A 225 -0.36 -16.50 -23.27
C GLY A 225 0.57 -15.87 -22.25
N TRP A 226 0.85 -14.59 -22.41
CA TRP A 226 1.68 -13.84 -21.46
C TRP A 226 0.99 -13.66 -20.09
N VAL A 227 -0.30 -13.34 -20.07
CA VAL A 227 -1.09 -13.29 -18.83
C VAL A 227 -1.12 -14.64 -18.13
N ALA A 228 -1.23 -15.74 -18.87
CA ALA A 228 -1.19 -17.09 -18.31
C ALA A 228 0.18 -17.39 -17.66
N GLN A 229 1.28 -17.00 -18.30
CA GLN A 229 2.64 -17.13 -17.74
C GLN A 229 2.81 -16.34 -16.45
N ILE A 230 2.32 -15.07 -16.41
CA ILE A 230 2.37 -14.25 -15.21
C ILE A 230 1.58 -14.91 -14.08
N LYS A 231 0.36 -15.38 -14.34
CA LYS A 231 -0.48 -16.05 -13.34
C LYS A 231 0.20 -17.30 -12.80
N SER A 232 0.77 -18.13 -13.68
CA SER A 232 1.49 -19.34 -13.28
C SER A 232 2.70 -19.02 -12.40
N TRP A 233 3.48 -18.02 -12.77
CA TRP A 233 4.65 -17.60 -11.99
C TRP A 233 4.23 -17.05 -10.61
N ILE A 234 3.20 -16.19 -10.55
CA ILE A 234 2.66 -15.66 -9.29
C ILE A 234 2.20 -16.79 -8.39
N THR A 235 1.47 -17.79 -8.93
CA THR A 235 1.00 -18.95 -8.15
C THR A 235 2.17 -19.71 -7.52
N CYS A 236 3.20 -20.01 -8.31
CA CYS A 236 4.41 -20.67 -7.81
C CYS A 236 5.16 -19.85 -6.75
N ALA A 237 5.29 -18.54 -6.96
CA ALA A 237 5.95 -17.65 -6.01
C ALA A 237 5.16 -17.51 -4.70
N ASP A 238 3.82 -17.48 -4.77
CA ASP A 238 2.95 -17.48 -3.59
C ASP A 238 3.06 -18.78 -2.79
N GLU A 239 3.15 -19.93 -3.44
CA GLU A 239 3.40 -21.22 -2.79
C GLU A 239 4.75 -21.24 -2.06
N LEU A 240 5.80 -20.73 -2.69
CA LEU A 240 7.12 -20.59 -2.07
C LEU A 240 7.06 -19.69 -0.84
N ARG A 241 6.35 -18.56 -0.95
CA ARG A 241 6.16 -17.63 0.16
C ARG A 241 5.40 -18.26 1.32
N ALA A 242 4.31 -18.97 1.03
CA ALA A 242 3.51 -19.68 2.03
C ALA A 242 4.31 -20.79 2.74
N SER A 243 5.13 -21.54 2.02
CA SER A 243 6.00 -22.56 2.62
C SER A 243 7.06 -21.93 3.54
N ASN A 244 7.62 -20.79 3.14
CA ASN A 244 8.60 -20.07 3.95
C ASN A 244 7.99 -19.49 5.24
N GLN A 245 6.75 -18.99 5.17
CA GLN A 245 6.02 -18.49 6.35
C GLN A 245 5.70 -19.61 7.35
N ARG A 246 5.45 -20.83 6.89
CA ARG A 246 5.24 -22.00 7.75
C ARG A 246 6.54 -22.60 8.32
N GLY A 247 7.69 -22.05 7.96
CA GLY A 247 8.99 -22.63 8.33
C GLY A 247 9.34 -23.93 7.60
N GLU A 248 8.57 -24.29 6.58
CA GLU A 248 8.79 -25.49 5.75
C GLU A 248 9.72 -25.22 4.56
N GLY A 249 10.06 -23.95 4.36
CA GLY A 249 10.83 -23.47 3.22
C GLY A 249 12.19 -22.90 3.58
N LEU A 250 12.77 -22.23 2.62
CA LEU A 250 14.08 -21.61 2.69
C LEU A 250 14.20 -20.71 3.92
N THR A 251 15.13 -21.01 4.80
CA THR A 251 15.53 -20.06 5.84
C THR A 251 16.17 -18.83 5.19
N ILE A 252 16.16 -17.68 5.89
CA ILE A 252 16.86 -16.48 5.39
C ILE A 252 18.33 -16.80 5.06
N ALA A 253 18.99 -17.68 5.82
CA ALA A 253 20.33 -18.15 5.56
C ALA A 253 20.44 -18.91 4.22
N ALA A 254 19.49 -19.82 3.92
CA ALA A 254 19.43 -20.51 2.64
C ALA A 254 19.11 -19.58 1.46
N LEU A 255 18.31 -18.53 1.69
CA LEU A 255 18.02 -17.49 0.68
C LEU A 255 19.24 -16.59 0.41
N LEU A 256 20.12 -16.43 1.38
CA LEU A 256 21.33 -15.60 1.28
C LEU A 256 22.59 -16.37 0.88
N GLY A 257 22.46 -17.69 0.63
CA GLY A 257 23.61 -18.52 0.21
C GLY A 257 24.65 -18.78 1.29
N GLN A 258 24.25 -18.76 2.58
CA GLN A 258 25.10 -19.10 3.73
C GLN A 258 24.86 -20.52 4.20
#